data_36c68fac25ad64c19f05550b3c8a43f9
#
_entry.id   36c68fac25ad64c19f05550b3c8a43f9
#
_cell.length_a   1.000
_cell.length_b   1.000
_cell.length_c   1.000
_cell.angle_alpha   90.00
_cell.angle_beta   90.00
_cell.angle_gamma   90.00
#
_symmetry.space_group_name_H-M   'P 1'
#
loop_
_entity.id
_entity.type
_entity.pdbx_description
1 polymer ?
#
loop_
_entity_poly.entity_id
_entity_poly.type
_entity_poly.pdbx_seq_one_letter_code
_entity_poly.pdbx_strand_id
1 'polypeptide(L)'
;MTGIFLGYYIPWEGLHNVLVAKAHGFESWGKVVEGDYDDYENLDNYQAGIHEYFKYLKFGFGRCSDQASMHIRRGRISREEAMKTVKERDGAFRWTYLDKKLEDILEPIGVTVDEFIKICDEFTNKKLFLTDKNGK
;
A
#
# COMPACT_ATOMS: atom_id res chain seq x y z
N MET A 1 25.06 21.51 2.45
CA MET A 1 23.85 21.04 3.16
C MET A 1 24.10 19.61 3.59
N THR A 2 23.87 19.26 4.85
CA THR A 2 24.07 17.89 5.36
C THR A 2 22.70 17.30 5.66
N GLY A 3 22.37 16.16 5.02
CA GLY A 3 21.15 15.40 5.31
C GLY A 3 21.39 14.45 6.49
N ILE A 4 20.41 14.34 7.37
CA ILE A 4 20.43 13.38 8.49
C ILE A 4 19.16 12.53 8.49
N PHE A 5 19.28 11.27 8.91
CA PHE A 5 18.13 10.42 9.17
C PHE A 5 17.75 10.55 10.66
N LEU A 6 16.63 11.19 10.92
CA LEU A 6 16.20 11.51 12.30
C LEU A 6 16.01 10.23 13.15
N GLY A 7 15.53 9.15 12.54
CA GLY A 7 15.37 7.86 13.22
C GLY A 7 16.65 7.21 13.72
N TYR A 8 17.85 7.72 13.35
CA TYR A 8 19.11 7.32 13.93
C TYR A 8 19.30 7.88 15.36
N TYR A 9 18.75 9.05 15.62
CA TYR A 9 18.93 9.78 16.88
C TYR A 9 17.78 9.59 17.85
N ILE A 10 16.57 9.41 17.33
CA ILE A 10 15.35 9.23 18.13
C ILE A 10 14.58 8.03 17.61
N PRO A 11 13.84 7.30 18.47
CA PRO A 11 12.94 6.24 18.03
C PRO A 11 11.92 6.78 17.03
N TRP A 12 11.97 6.28 15.78
CA TRP A 12 11.04 6.64 14.72
C TRP A 12 10.08 5.49 14.47
N GLU A 13 8.78 5.77 14.59
CA GLU A 13 7.77 4.71 14.47
C GLU A 13 6.39 5.30 14.07
N GLY A 14 5.79 4.75 12.99
CA GLY A 14 4.58 5.30 12.38
C GLY A 14 3.39 5.41 13.33
N LEU A 15 3.09 4.35 14.09
CA LEU A 15 1.97 4.38 15.04
C LEU A 15 2.19 5.40 16.17
N HIS A 16 3.41 5.49 16.69
CA HIS A 16 3.72 6.52 17.70
C HIS A 16 3.54 7.92 17.12
N ASN A 17 4.07 8.14 15.91
CA ASN A 17 3.98 9.42 15.24
C ASN A 17 2.51 9.82 14.99
N VAL A 18 1.67 8.88 14.54
CA VAL A 18 0.24 9.18 14.31
C VAL A 18 -0.52 9.47 15.60
N LEU A 19 -0.19 8.80 16.70
CA LEU A 19 -0.82 9.09 18.00
C LEU A 19 -0.49 10.53 18.46
N VAL A 20 0.77 10.94 18.32
CA VAL A 20 1.18 12.34 18.59
C VAL A 20 0.48 13.29 17.62
N ALA A 21 0.45 12.99 16.32
CA ALA A 21 -0.20 13.84 15.33
C ALA A 21 -1.71 13.98 15.60
N LYS A 22 -2.40 12.90 15.99
CA LYS A 22 -3.84 12.94 16.39
C LYS A 22 -4.08 13.84 17.60
N ALA A 23 -3.17 13.85 18.57
CA ALA A 23 -3.26 14.78 19.70
C ALA A 23 -3.13 16.26 19.27
N HIS A 24 -2.63 16.53 18.08
CA HIS A 24 -2.49 17.86 17.49
C HIS A 24 -3.46 18.12 16.32
N GLY A 25 -4.52 17.33 16.18
CA GLY A 25 -5.59 17.58 15.20
C GLY A 25 -5.45 16.84 13.86
N PHE A 26 -4.51 15.89 13.74
CA PHE A 26 -4.48 15.01 12.57
C PHE A 26 -5.64 14.02 12.62
N GLU A 27 -6.35 13.88 11.51
CA GLU A 27 -7.39 12.87 11.32
C GLU A 27 -6.90 11.80 10.35
N SER A 28 -6.99 10.54 10.77
CA SER A 28 -6.75 9.40 9.85
C SER A 28 -7.97 9.21 8.96
N TRP A 29 -7.84 8.37 7.94
CA TRP A 29 -8.94 8.10 7.00
C TRP A 29 -10.19 7.53 7.68
N GLY A 30 -10.03 6.81 8.79
CA GLY A 30 -11.12 6.24 9.58
C GLY A 30 -11.82 5.05 8.94
N LYS A 31 -11.34 4.58 7.80
CA LYS A 31 -11.80 3.41 7.05
C LYS A 31 -10.60 2.58 6.61
N VAL A 32 -10.87 1.43 5.99
CA VAL A 32 -9.84 0.66 5.31
C VAL A 32 -9.29 1.48 4.12
N VAL A 33 -7.98 1.64 4.06
CA VAL A 33 -7.28 2.13 2.88
C VAL A 33 -6.94 0.92 2.01
N GLU A 34 -7.27 1.00 0.74
CA GLU A 34 -7.12 -0.13 -0.18
C GLU A 34 -5.66 -0.54 -0.30
N GLY A 35 -5.36 -1.77 0.13
CA GLY A 35 -4.03 -2.35 0.11
C GLY A 35 -3.13 -2.04 1.28
N ASP A 36 -3.62 -1.28 2.24
CA ASP A 36 -2.90 -0.94 3.46
C ASP A 36 -3.42 -1.73 4.66
N TYR A 37 -2.57 -1.90 5.66
CA TYR A 37 -2.97 -2.43 6.96
C TYR A 37 -3.55 -1.30 7.83
N ASP A 38 -2.87 -0.17 7.81
CA ASP A 38 -3.18 1.04 8.59
C ASP A 38 -4.03 2.03 7.77
N ASP A 39 -4.66 3.00 8.47
CA ASP A 39 -5.57 4.00 7.89
C ASP A 39 -5.00 5.43 7.90
N TYR A 40 -3.71 5.58 8.13
CA TYR A 40 -3.10 6.89 8.39
C TYR A 40 -1.91 7.23 7.48
N GLU A 41 -1.53 6.36 6.56
CA GLU A 41 -0.44 6.60 5.62
C GLU A 41 -0.96 6.86 4.21
N ASN A 42 -0.21 7.64 3.41
CA ASN A 42 -0.49 7.91 1.98
C ASN A 42 -1.87 8.51 1.70
N LEU A 43 -2.37 9.38 2.57
CA LEU A 43 -3.70 9.99 2.45
C LEU A 43 -3.72 11.24 1.55
N ASP A 44 -2.58 11.70 1.08
CA ASP A 44 -2.38 12.94 0.34
C ASP A 44 -2.20 12.76 -1.17
N ASN A 45 -2.10 11.51 -1.64
CA ASN A 45 -1.83 11.22 -3.05
C ASN A 45 -2.58 9.96 -3.54
N TYR A 46 -3.54 10.16 -4.43
CA TYR A 46 -4.30 9.06 -5.02
C TYR A 46 -3.47 8.08 -5.85
N GLN A 47 -2.32 8.51 -6.40
CA GLN A 47 -1.44 7.64 -7.17
C GLN A 47 -0.63 6.68 -6.29
N ALA A 48 -0.61 6.89 -4.97
CA ALA A 48 0.03 5.98 -4.03
C ALA A 48 -0.55 4.55 -4.14
N GLY A 49 -1.87 4.41 -4.29
CA GLY A 49 -2.52 3.11 -4.50
C GLY A 49 -2.00 2.36 -5.73
N ILE A 50 -1.78 3.07 -6.84
CA ILE A 50 -1.20 2.51 -8.08
C ILE A 50 0.25 2.08 -7.83
N HIS A 51 1.06 2.95 -7.23
CA HIS A 51 2.47 2.68 -6.92
C HIS A 51 2.63 1.42 -6.06
N GLU A 52 1.84 1.30 -4.99
CA GLU A 52 1.87 0.14 -4.09
C GLU A 52 1.36 -1.14 -4.77
N TYR A 53 0.41 -1.03 -5.71
CA TYR A 53 -0.03 -2.18 -6.49
C TYR A 53 1.09 -2.67 -7.43
N PHE A 54 1.81 -1.76 -8.11
CA PHE A 54 2.97 -2.14 -8.93
C PHE A 54 4.10 -2.77 -8.10
N LYS A 55 4.30 -2.34 -6.86
CA LYS A 55 5.22 -2.97 -5.93
C LYS A 55 4.84 -4.44 -5.72
N TYR A 56 3.54 -4.72 -5.48
CA TYR A 56 3.06 -6.11 -5.35
C TYR A 56 3.33 -6.92 -6.63
N LEU A 57 2.98 -6.40 -7.80
CA LEU A 57 3.19 -7.09 -9.08
C LEU A 57 4.68 -7.42 -9.35
N LYS A 58 5.58 -6.55 -8.93
CA LYS A 58 7.03 -6.72 -9.14
C LYS A 58 7.70 -7.62 -8.12
N PHE A 59 7.31 -7.51 -6.86
CA PHE A 59 8.04 -8.12 -5.74
C PHE A 59 7.25 -9.20 -4.99
N GLY A 60 5.95 -9.39 -5.26
CA GLY A 60 5.10 -10.39 -4.64
C GLY A 60 4.62 -10.04 -3.23
N PHE A 61 4.83 -8.81 -2.77
CA PHE A 61 4.31 -8.28 -1.51
C PHE A 61 3.99 -6.79 -1.63
N GLY A 62 2.95 -6.36 -0.96
CA GLY A 62 2.47 -4.99 -1.01
C GLY A 62 2.67 -4.23 0.29
N ARG A 63 2.02 -3.08 0.40
CA ARG A 63 2.10 -2.19 1.55
C ARG A 63 1.54 -2.83 2.82
N CYS A 64 0.43 -3.57 2.70
CA CYS A 64 -0.17 -4.26 3.82
C CYS A 64 0.82 -5.24 4.49
N SER A 65 1.61 -5.98 3.70
CA SER A 65 2.69 -6.85 4.22
C SER A 65 3.75 -6.08 4.99
N ASP A 66 4.17 -4.91 4.51
CA ASP A 66 5.17 -4.09 5.22
C ASP A 66 4.67 -3.63 6.58
N GLN A 67 3.47 -3.04 6.60
CA GLN A 67 2.85 -2.51 7.82
C GLN A 67 2.56 -3.64 8.81
N ALA A 68 1.97 -4.75 8.36
CA ALA A 68 1.72 -5.93 9.17
C ALA A 68 3.03 -6.50 9.77
N SER A 69 4.10 -6.54 8.99
CA SER A 69 5.42 -6.96 9.48
C SER A 69 5.96 -6.05 10.58
N MET A 70 5.72 -4.74 10.49
CA MET A 70 6.07 -3.80 11.56
C MET A 70 5.30 -4.09 12.83
N HIS A 71 3.97 -4.30 12.73
CA HIS A 71 3.13 -4.61 13.88
C HIS A 71 3.51 -5.93 14.55
N ILE A 72 3.84 -6.99 13.77
CA ILE A 72 4.33 -8.27 14.31
C ILE A 72 5.65 -8.05 15.08
N ARG A 73 6.64 -7.38 14.47
CA ARG A 73 7.94 -7.13 15.11
C ARG A 73 7.83 -6.30 16.39
N ARG A 74 6.79 -5.49 16.51
CA ARG A 74 6.47 -4.70 17.71
C ARG A 74 5.58 -5.43 18.72
N GLY A 75 5.21 -6.69 18.46
CA GLY A 75 4.38 -7.49 19.34
C GLY A 75 2.93 -7.03 19.47
N ARG A 76 2.40 -6.26 18.49
CA ARG A 76 1.04 -5.71 18.52
C ARG A 76 -0.01 -6.67 18.02
N ILE A 77 0.36 -7.50 17.07
CA ILE A 77 -0.48 -8.53 16.47
C ILE A 77 0.30 -9.82 16.31
N SER A 78 -0.40 -10.94 16.30
CA SER A 78 0.19 -12.22 15.95
C SER A 78 0.44 -12.33 14.44
N ARG A 79 1.35 -13.22 14.05
CA ARG A 79 1.55 -13.55 12.63
C ARG A 79 0.28 -14.09 11.97
N GLU A 80 -0.51 -14.86 12.72
CA GLU A 80 -1.74 -15.47 12.21
C GLU A 80 -2.80 -14.42 11.89
N GLU A 81 -3.00 -13.45 12.78
CA GLU A 81 -3.90 -12.30 12.54
C GLU A 81 -3.45 -11.47 11.35
N ALA A 82 -2.16 -11.13 11.28
CA ALA A 82 -1.59 -10.39 10.17
C ALA A 82 -1.83 -11.07 8.82
N MET A 83 -1.62 -12.39 8.75
CA MET A 83 -1.76 -13.17 7.51
C MET A 83 -3.18 -13.16 6.95
N LYS A 84 -4.22 -13.06 7.79
CA LYS A 84 -5.61 -12.93 7.32
C LYS A 84 -5.78 -11.63 6.52
N THR A 85 -5.38 -10.51 7.12
CA THR A 85 -5.50 -9.19 6.50
C THR A 85 -4.62 -9.06 5.26
N VAL A 86 -3.38 -9.56 5.31
CA VAL A 86 -2.46 -9.53 4.16
C VAL A 86 -3.02 -10.31 2.98
N LYS A 87 -3.57 -11.51 3.18
CA LYS A 87 -4.18 -12.31 2.11
C LYS A 87 -5.39 -11.64 1.46
N GLU A 88 -6.12 -10.85 2.23
CA GLU A 88 -7.29 -10.13 1.75
C GLU A 88 -6.91 -8.86 0.98
N ARG A 89 -5.87 -8.14 1.43
CA ARG A 89 -5.57 -6.78 0.97
C ARG A 89 -4.39 -6.66 0.02
N ASP A 90 -3.30 -7.42 0.24
CA ASP A 90 -2.16 -7.43 -0.68
C ASP A 90 -2.58 -8.03 -2.03
N GLY A 91 -2.28 -7.36 -3.11
CA GLY A 91 -2.58 -7.82 -4.45
C GLY A 91 -4.04 -7.69 -4.88
N ALA A 92 -4.95 -7.22 -4.03
CA ALA A 92 -6.28 -6.84 -4.47
C ALA A 92 -6.18 -5.72 -5.50
N PHE A 93 -6.85 -5.87 -6.64
CA PHE A 93 -6.82 -4.85 -7.71
C PHE A 93 -7.45 -3.55 -7.23
N ARG A 94 -6.83 -2.43 -7.57
CA ARG A 94 -7.19 -1.09 -7.05
C ARG A 94 -8.26 -0.43 -7.92
N TRP A 95 -9.51 -0.89 -7.84
CA TRP A 95 -10.65 -0.24 -8.49
C TRP A 95 -10.96 1.14 -7.91
N THR A 96 -10.63 1.34 -6.64
CA THR A 96 -10.73 2.61 -5.94
C THR A 96 -9.47 2.83 -5.10
N TYR A 97 -9.21 4.07 -4.74
CA TYR A 97 -8.25 4.44 -3.70
C TYR A 97 -8.72 5.71 -3.00
N LEU A 98 -8.86 5.66 -1.68
CA LEU A 98 -9.44 6.76 -0.88
C LEU A 98 -10.79 7.25 -1.46
N ASP A 99 -11.69 6.32 -1.70
CA ASP A 99 -13.02 6.53 -2.31
C ASP A 99 -13.00 7.09 -3.75
N LYS A 100 -11.84 7.36 -4.36
CA LYS A 100 -11.73 7.82 -5.74
C LYS A 100 -11.60 6.63 -6.69
N LYS A 101 -12.37 6.63 -7.78
CA LYS A 101 -12.33 5.56 -8.79
C LYS A 101 -11.01 5.56 -9.56
N LEU A 102 -10.56 4.37 -9.96
CA LEU A 102 -9.35 4.22 -10.77
C LEU A 102 -9.40 5.04 -12.06
N GLU A 103 -10.53 5.08 -12.75
CA GLU A 103 -10.74 5.91 -13.95
C GLU A 103 -10.38 7.37 -13.70
N ASP A 104 -10.90 7.95 -12.59
CA ASP A 104 -10.67 9.36 -12.22
C ASP A 104 -9.22 9.62 -11.77
N ILE A 105 -8.50 8.58 -11.34
CA ILE A 105 -7.08 8.67 -10.97
C ILE A 105 -6.21 8.63 -12.22
N LEU A 106 -6.60 7.87 -13.24
CA LEU A 106 -5.86 7.67 -14.49
C LEU A 106 -6.11 8.79 -15.51
N GLU A 107 -7.30 9.41 -15.50
CA GLU A 107 -7.69 10.47 -16.45
C GLU A 107 -6.62 11.58 -16.61
N PRO A 108 -6.07 12.16 -15.51
CA PRO A 108 -5.10 13.26 -15.62
C PRO A 108 -3.78 12.88 -16.32
N ILE A 109 -3.48 11.57 -16.39
CA ILE A 109 -2.26 11.05 -17.05
C ILE A 109 -2.57 10.45 -18.43
N GLY A 110 -3.84 10.55 -18.89
CA GLY A 110 -4.28 10.12 -20.22
C GLY A 110 -4.24 8.60 -20.44
N VAL A 111 -4.39 7.81 -19.37
CA VAL A 111 -4.36 6.33 -19.42
C VAL A 111 -5.77 5.80 -19.16
N THR A 112 -6.26 4.93 -20.03
CA THR A 112 -7.51 4.20 -19.83
C THR A 112 -7.33 3.02 -18.86
N VAL A 113 -8.42 2.53 -18.26
CA VAL A 113 -8.37 1.34 -17.38
C VAL A 113 -7.87 0.10 -18.14
N ASP A 114 -8.27 -0.08 -19.40
CA ASP A 114 -7.82 -1.21 -20.22
C ASP A 114 -6.32 -1.15 -20.52
N GLU A 115 -5.78 0.04 -20.80
CA GLU A 115 -4.34 0.25 -20.96
C GLU A 115 -3.61 0.00 -19.65
N PHE A 116 -4.14 0.49 -18.54
CA PHE A 116 -3.56 0.26 -17.22
C PHE A 116 -3.48 -1.24 -16.88
N ILE A 117 -4.53 -2.02 -17.16
CA ILE A 117 -4.53 -3.48 -16.97
C ILE A 117 -3.44 -4.15 -17.81
N LYS A 118 -3.27 -3.76 -19.08
CA LYS A 118 -2.18 -4.27 -19.94
C LYS A 118 -0.81 -3.95 -19.38
N ILE A 119 -0.61 -2.72 -18.90
CA ILE A 119 0.63 -2.31 -18.24
C ILE A 119 0.88 -3.16 -16.98
N CYS A 120 -0.14 -3.42 -16.17
CA CYS A 120 -0.02 -4.31 -15.02
C CYS A 120 0.43 -5.73 -15.41
N ASP A 121 -0.15 -6.30 -16.46
CA ASP A 121 0.25 -7.61 -16.99
C ASP A 121 1.71 -7.63 -17.44
N GLU A 122 2.18 -6.58 -18.12
CA GLU A 122 3.57 -6.45 -18.57
C GLU A 122 4.56 -6.35 -17.40
N PHE A 123 4.21 -5.60 -16.36
CA PHE A 123 5.06 -5.40 -15.18
C PHE A 123 4.99 -6.54 -14.17
N THR A 124 4.04 -7.46 -14.31
CA THR A 124 3.91 -8.61 -13.40
C THR A 124 5.12 -9.53 -13.51
N ASN A 125 5.76 -9.80 -12.38
CA ASN A 125 6.89 -10.72 -12.30
C ASN A 125 6.44 -12.17 -12.46
N LYS A 126 6.48 -12.69 -13.67
CA LYS A 126 6.05 -14.05 -14.04
C LYS A 126 6.80 -15.18 -13.31
N LYS A 127 7.89 -14.88 -12.59
CA LYS A 127 8.60 -15.88 -11.77
C LYS A 127 7.96 -16.05 -10.39
N LEU A 128 7.18 -15.07 -9.94
CA LEU A 128 6.56 -15.06 -8.61
C LEU A 128 5.09 -15.48 -8.64
N PHE A 129 4.42 -15.26 -9.77
CA PHE A 129 2.99 -15.51 -9.91
C PHE A 129 2.71 -16.67 -10.84
N LEU A 130 1.68 -17.44 -10.50
CA LEU A 130 1.13 -18.44 -11.44
C LEU A 130 0.45 -17.67 -12.58
N THR A 131 0.81 -18.03 -13.80
CA THR A 131 0.17 -17.48 -14.99
C THR A 131 -0.78 -18.50 -15.60
N ASP A 132 -1.85 -18.03 -16.20
CA ASP A 132 -2.76 -18.87 -16.97
C ASP A 132 -2.10 -19.32 -18.30
N LYS A 133 -2.86 -20.07 -19.14
CA LYS A 133 -2.39 -20.57 -20.45
C LYS A 133 -2.03 -19.46 -21.44
N ASN A 134 -2.47 -18.21 -21.19
CA ASN A 134 -2.22 -17.04 -22.01
C ASN A 134 -1.11 -16.15 -21.44
N GLY A 135 -0.45 -16.59 -20.34
CA GLY A 135 0.62 -15.86 -19.68
C GLY A 135 0.14 -14.70 -18.79
N LYS A 136 -1.13 -14.72 -18.42
CA LYS A 136 -1.73 -13.73 -17.52
C LYS A 136 -1.86 -14.26 -16.10
#